data_db85c31f8b58519ec60c6d6b2a671a31
#
_entry.id   db85c31f8b58519ec60c6d6b2a671a31
#
_cell.length_a   1.000
_cell.length_b   1.000
_cell.length_c   1.000
_cell.angle_alpha   90.00
_cell.angle_beta   90.00
_cell.angle_gamma   90.00
#
_symmetry.space_group_name_H-M   'P 1'
#
loop_
_entity.id
_entity.type
_entity.pdbx_description
1 polymer ?
#
loop_
_entity_poly.entity_id
_entity_poly.type
_entity_poly.pdbx_seq_one_letter_code
_entity_poly.pdbx_strand_id
1 'polypeptide(L)'
;YVQLRGLMKDIAVGGDSFIWNGETTIHSDSKVVALDTSGFAEGNEKLKKIQYFNVLTWVWEQASQNREERCIIVADEAYMMIDQRVPTALIHMRNMAKRGRKYNVSIMTISHSVVDFLAPAIKQYGQELIGTSCYKMFFGCEGQNLLELSNLYDLKEAERDFLLGAEQGYALAQFGSKRVIVHFKVGDYKKSIRF
;
A
#
# COMPACT_ATOMS: atom_id res chain seq x y z
N TYR A 1 25.58 4.70 23.99
CA TYR A 1 24.75 5.93 24.04
C TYR A 1 25.31 7.08 23.18
N VAL A 2 26.63 7.26 23.05
CA VAL A 2 27.24 8.36 22.24
C VAL A 2 26.86 8.26 20.76
N GLN A 3 26.94 7.05 20.18
CA GLN A 3 26.56 6.82 18.79
C GLN A 3 25.05 7.09 18.55
N LEU A 4 24.19 6.61 19.44
CA LEU A 4 22.74 6.84 19.34
C LEU A 4 22.41 8.34 19.43
N ARG A 5 23.05 9.06 20.36
CA ARG A 5 22.91 10.52 20.49
C ARG A 5 23.32 11.24 19.20
N GLY A 6 24.42 10.78 18.55
CA GLY A 6 24.89 11.33 17.28
C GLY A 6 23.85 11.15 16.16
N LEU A 7 23.25 9.94 16.06
CA LEU A 7 22.23 9.61 15.06
C LEU A 7 20.93 10.40 15.28
N MET A 8 20.56 10.64 16.55
CA MET A 8 19.34 11.35 16.92
C MET A 8 19.47 12.88 16.88
N LYS A 9 20.69 13.41 16.73
CA LYS A 9 20.94 14.85 16.82
C LYS A 9 20.16 15.65 15.78
N ASP A 10 20.15 15.20 14.53
CA ASP A 10 19.48 15.91 13.44
C ASP A 10 17.96 15.91 13.61
N ILE A 11 17.42 14.82 14.16
CA ILE A 11 15.98 14.67 14.47
C ILE A 11 15.57 15.52 15.68
N ALA A 12 16.43 15.58 16.71
CA ALA A 12 16.08 16.23 17.98
C ALA A 12 16.32 17.73 17.99
N VAL A 13 17.42 18.22 17.40
CA VAL A 13 17.84 19.63 17.46
C VAL A 13 18.48 20.15 16.17
N GLY A 14 18.64 19.31 15.16
CA GLY A 14 19.23 19.64 13.86
C GLY A 14 18.21 20.05 12.81
N GLY A 15 18.62 19.92 11.53
CA GLY A 15 17.80 20.34 10.39
C GLY A 15 16.45 19.67 10.25
N ASP A 16 16.32 18.42 10.73
CA ASP A 16 15.06 17.65 10.65
C ASP A 16 14.17 17.82 11.89
N SER A 17 14.60 18.59 12.90
CA SER A 17 13.89 18.73 14.17
C SER A 17 12.50 19.37 14.02
N PHE A 18 12.30 20.23 13.04
CA PHE A 18 11.00 20.85 12.77
C PHE A 18 9.91 19.83 12.33
N ILE A 19 10.34 18.67 11.83
CA ILE A 19 9.42 17.58 11.44
C ILE A 19 9.15 16.64 12.62
N TRP A 20 10.16 16.37 13.45
CA TRP A 20 10.13 15.27 14.40
C TRP A 20 10.04 15.67 15.86
N ASN A 21 10.49 16.88 16.19
CA ASN A 21 10.55 17.36 17.57
C ASN A 21 9.39 18.32 17.85
N GLY A 22 8.19 17.78 17.99
CA GLY A 22 6.99 18.56 18.27
C GLY A 22 5.83 17.66 18.68
N GLU A 23 4.72 18.26 19.04
CA GLU A 23 3.49 17.55 19.31
C GLU A 23 2.90 17.00 18.01
N THR A 24 2.23 15.86 18.11
CA THR A 24 1.51 15.29 16.98
C THR A 24 0.40 16.23 16.53
N THR A 25 0.44 16.65 15.27
CA THR A 25 -0.54 17.59 14.69
C THR A 25 -1.72 16.90 14.01
N ILE A 26 -1.64 15.58 13.84
CA ILE A 26 -2.71 14.79 13.20
C ILE A 26 -3.65 14.29 14.29
N HIS A 27 -4.82 14.88 14.38
CA HIS A 27 -5.92 14.46 15.23
C HIS A 27 -7.16 14.27 14.37
N SER A 28 -7.82 13.13 14.46
CA SER A 28 -9.06 12.91 13.74
C SER A 28 -9.98 11.95 14.48
N ASP A 29 -11.17 12.44 14.79
CA ASP A 29 -12.29 11.65 15.29
C ASP A 29 -13.23 11.19 14.15
N SER A 30 -12.83 11.46 12.90
CA SER A 30 -13.62 11.14 11.73
C SER A 30 -13.53 9.65 11.39
N LYS A 31 -14.66 9.08 10.98
CA LYS A 31 -14.72 7.68 10.49
C LYS A 31 -14.02 7.48 9.15
N VAL A 32 -13.82 8.55 8.39
CA VAL A 32 -13.10 8.54 7.11
C VAL A 32 -12.00 9.60 7.20
N VAL A 33 -10.77 9.15 7.04
CA VAL A 33 -9.57 10.01 7.09
C VAL A 33 -8.79 9.80 5.81
N ALA A 34 -8.47 10.88 5.12
CA ALA A 34 -7.56 10.88 3.99
C ALA A 34 -6.27 11.60 4.38
N LEU A 35 -5.14 10.92 4.22
CA LEU A 35 -3.80 11.48 4.45
C LEU A 35 -3.16 11.77 3.10
N ASP A 36 -3.08 13.05 2.75
CA ASP A 36 -2.39 13.49 1.55
C ASP A 36 -0.87 13.49 1.79
N THR A 37 -0.17 12.69 1.00
CA THR A 37 1.29 12.54 1.07
C THR A 37 2.00 13.29 -0.07
N SER A 38 1.29 14.03 -0.90
CA SER A 38 1.86 14.80 -2.02
C SER A 38 2.86 15.87 -1.56
N GLY A 39 2.65 16.42 -0.36
CA GLY A 39 3.55 17.40 0.25
C GLY A 39 4.83 16.82 0.86
N PHE A 40 5.05 15.52 0.80
CA PHE A 40 6.29 14.93 1.30
C PHE A 40 7.47 15.38 0.42
N ALA A 41 8.55 15.78 1.10
CA ALA A 41 9.69 16.48 0.51
C ALA A 41 10.18 15.83 -0.79
N GLU A 42 9.90 16.46 -1.91
CA GLU A 42 10.52 16.14 -3.18
C GLU A 42 12.01 16.48 -3.10
N GLY A 43 12.86 15.54 -3.54
CA GLY A 43 14.33 15.70 -3.51
C GLY A 43 15.03 15.15 -2.27
N ASN A 44 14.32 14.77 -1.20
CA ASN A 44 14.89 14.05 -0.07
C ASN A 44 14.25 12.65 0.09
N GLU A 45 14.66 11.72 -0.73
CA GLU A 45 14.14 10.35 -0.76
C GLU A 45 14.23 9.64 0.60
N LYS A 46 15.28 9.89 1.38
CA LYS A 46 15.43 9.31 2.71
C LYS A 46 14.34 9.81 3.65
N LEU A 47 14.12 11.11 3.67
CA LEU A 47 13.11 11.75 4.52
C LEU A 47 11.71 11.29 4.13
N LYS A 48 11.40 11.27 2.84
CA LYS A 48 10.14 10.79 2.29
C LYS A 48 9.80 9.37 2.77
N LYS A 49 10.76 8.45 2.71
CA LYS A 49 10.58 7.06 3.16
C LYS A 49 10.32 6.94 4.66
N ILE A 50 11.01 7.75 5.47
CA ILE A 50 10.79 7.81 6.91
C ILE A 50 9.37 8.35 7.20
N GLN A 51 8.93 9.37 6.47
CA GLN A 51 7.57 9.93 6.62
C GLN A 51 6.49 8.90 6.26
N TYR A 52 6.65 8.14 5.16
CA TYR A 52 5.72 7.05 4.84
C TYR A 52 5.65 5.99 5.93
N PHE A 53 6.78 5.60 6.50
CA PHE A 53 6.79 4.65 7.61
C PHE A 53 6.08 5.20 8.85
N ASN A 54 6.28 6.47 9.17
CA ASN A 54 5.62 7.14 10.29
C ASN A 54 4.09 7.19 10.08
N VAL A 55 3.64 7.58 8.89
CA VAL A 55 2.21 7.57 8.52
C VAL A 55 1.61 6.19 8.65
N LEU A 56 2.25 5.15 8.10
CA LEU A 56 1.77 3.77 8.23
C LEU A 56 1.67 3.32 9.69
N THR A 57 2.63 3.73 10.53
CA THR A 57 2.62 3.40 11.96
C THR A 57 1.44 4.07 12.65
N TRP A 58 1.24 5.37 12.41
CA TRP A 58 0.12 6.12 12.97
C TRP A 58 -1.23 5.54 12.52
N VAL A 59 -1.38 5.27 11.22
CA VAL A 59 -2.61 4.66 10.67
C VAL A 59 -2.91 3.33 11.31
N TRP A 60 -1.89 2.48 11.51
CA TRP A 60 -2.06 1.20 12.19
C TRP A 60 -2.49 1.37 13.65
N GLU A 61 -1.87 2.30 14.37
CA GLU A 61 -2.24 2.60 15.75
C GLU A 61 -3.71 3.01 15.85
N GLN A 62 -4.16 3.94 15.00
CA GLN A 62 -5.57 4.34 14.97
C GLN A 62 -6.50 3.18 14.63
N ALA A 63 -6.21 2.45 13.56
CA ALA A 63 -7.05 1.36 13.09
C ALA A 63 -7.15 0.17 14.06
N SER A 64 -6.12 -0.06 14.88
CA SER A 64 -6.04 -1.21 15.78
C SER A 64 -6.50 -0.95 17.21
N GLN A 65 -6.87 0.29 17.56
CA GLN A 65 -7.31 0.67 18.90
C GLN A 65 -8.62 -0.01 19.30
N ASN A 66 -9.62 0.04 18.41
CA ASN A 66 -10.92 -0.55 18.66
C ASN A 66 -11.12 -1.82 17.84
N ARG A 67 -11.09 -2.98 18.49
CA ARG A 67 -11.25 -4.27 17.81
C ARG A 67 -12.71 -4.63 17.51
N GLU A 68 -13.67 -3.89 17.99
CA GLU A 68 -15.09 -4.11 17.72
C GLU A 68 -15.50 -3.44 16.41
N GLU A 69 -14.79 -2.40 16.00
CA GLU A 69 -15.03 -1.71 14.74
C GLU A 69 -14.22 -2.33 13.59
N ARG A 70 -14.84 -2.34 12.40
CA ARG A 70 -14.16 -2.74 11.18
C ARG A 70 -13.49 -1.53 10.56
N CYS A 71 -12.22 -1.67 10.27
CA CYS A 71 -11.44 -0.63 9.62
C CYS A 71 -10.83 -1.13 8.32
N ILE A 72 -10.75 -0.25 7.31
CA ILE A 72 -10.05 -0.52 6.06
C ILE A 72 -8.97 0.55 5.90
N ILE A 73 -7.73 0.11 5.80
CA ILE A 73 -6.59 0.96 5.45
C ILE A 73 -6.38 0.84 3.94
N VAL A 74 -6.48 1.94 3.22
CA VAL A 74 -6.21 2.01 1.79
C VAL A 74 -4.85 2.65 1.56
N ALA A 75 -3.93 1.90 0.99
CA ALA A 75 -2.62 2.37 0.56
C ALA A 75 -2.64 2.51 -0.97
N ASP A 76 -2.94 3.71 -1.42
CA ASP A 76 -2.89 4.04 -2.84
C ASP A 76 -1.44 4.33 -3.25
N GLU A 77 -1.08 4.02 -4.48
CA GLU A 77 0.29 4.12 -5.01
C GLU A 77 1.33 3.48 -4.07
N ALA A 78 1.01 2.28 -3.56
CA ALA A 78 1.79 1.62 -2.52
C ALA A 78 3.26 1.37 -2.88
N TYR A 79 3.60 1.36 -4.18
CA TYR A 79 4.99 1.26 -4.64
C TYR A 79 5.86 2.42 -4.13
N MET A 80 5.28 3.60 -3.88
CA MET A 80 6.02 4.76 -3.34
C MET A 80 6.57 4.49 -1.93
N MET A 81 5.97 3.55 -1.21
CA MET A 81 6.39 3.14 0.14
C MET A 81 7.47 2.05 0.12
N ILE A 82 7.81 1.53 -1.08
CA ILE A 82 8.73 0.40 -1.23
C ILE A 82 10.15 0.92 -1.47
N ASP A 83 11.07 0.53 -0.61
CA ASP A 83 12.50 0.72 -0.80
C ASP A 83 13.22 -0.62 -0.70
N GLN A 84 13.95 -0.97 -1.76
CA GLN A 84 14.73 -2.21 -1.80
C GLN A 84 15.90 -2.20 -0.80
N ARG A 85 16.43 -1.03 -0.45
CA ARG A 85 17.55 -0.86 0.49
C ARG A 85 17.10 -0.83 1.94
N VAL A 86 15.88 -0.28 2.17
CA VAL A 86 15.30 -0.12 3.52
C VAL A 86 13.85 -0.59 3.48
N PRO A 87 13.57 -1.89 3.48
CA PRO A 87 12.23 -2.44 3.26
C PRO A 87 11.31 -2.30 4.47
N THR A 88 11.58 -1.38 5.39
CA THR A 88 10.87 -1.25 6.66
C THR A 88 9.37 -1.00 6.48
N ALA A 89 8.98 -0.12 5.55
CA ALA A 89 7.58 0.15 5.26
C ALA A 89 6.86 -1.08 4.68
N LEU A 90 7.48 -1.77 3.72
CA LEU A 90 6.95 -3.02 3.15
C LEU A 90 6.79 -4.12 4.20
N ILE A 91 7.79 -4.29 5.07
CA ILE A 91 7.72 -5.24 6.19
C ILE A 91 6.59 -4.86 7.15
N HIS A 92 6.40 -3.58 7.40
CA HIS A 92 5.31 -3.09 8.25
C HIS A 92 3.95 -3.39 7.63
N MET A 93 3.74 -3.06 6.35
CA MET A 93 2.51 -3.37 5.61
C MET A 93 2.20 -4.88 5.62
N ARG A 94 3.20 -5.72 5.38
CA ARG A 94 3.07 -7.19 5.48
C ARG A 94 2.63 -7.63 6.87
N ASN A 95 3.22 -7.06 7.92
CA ASN A 95 2.87 -7.39 9.30
C ASN A 95 1.44 -6.93 9.66
N MET A 96 1.03 -5.75 9.18
CA MET A 96 -0.33 -5.25 9.29
C MET A 96 -1.31 -6.21 8.61
N ALA A 97 -1.04 -6.65 7.37
CA ALA A 97 -1.86 -7.59 6.64
C ALA A 97 -2.03 -8.93 7.39
N LYS A 98 -0.93 -9.47 7.93
CA LYS A 98 -0.97 -10.72 8.71
C LYS A 98 -1.74 -10.60 10.03
N ARG A 99 -1.70 -9.44 10.66
CA ARG A 99 -2.36 -9.18 11.97
C ARG A 99 -3.78 -8.64 11.83
N GLY A 100 -4.12 -8.04 10.70
CA GLY A 100 -5.35 -7.29 10.47
C GLY A 100 -6.59 -8.04 10.93
N ARG A 101 -6.71 -9.32 10.58
CA ARG A 101 -7.84 -10.17 10.99
C ARG A 101 -8.10 -10.16 12.50
N LYS A 102 -7.04 -10.14 13.31
CA LYS A 102 -7.15 -10.13 14.79
C LYS A 102 -7.70 -8.81 15.34
N TYR A 103 -7.57 -7.73 14.55
CA TYR A 103 -7.97 -6.38 14.94
C TYR A 103 -9.18 -5.87 14.14
N ASN A 104 -9.84 -6.71 13.35
CA ASN A 104 -10.89 -6.33 12.41
C ASN A 104 -10.44 -5.26 11.39
N VAL A 105 -9.15 -5.23 11.07
CA VAL A 105 -8.54 -4.32 10.09
C VAL A 105 -8.26 -5.05 8.79
N SER A 106 -8.70 -4.48 7.68
CA SER A 106 -8.34 -4.91 6.33
C SER A 106 -7.37 -3.91 5.70
N ILE A 107 -6.48 -4.40 4.85
CA ILE A 107 -5.56 -3.55 4.09
C ILE A 107 -5.87 -3.74 2.61
N MET A 108 -6.12 -2.64 1.92
CA MET A 108 -6.23 -2.57 0.47
C MET A 108 -4.97 -1.90 -0.07
N THR A 109 -4.16 -2.66 -0.79
CA THR A 109 -2.94 -2.15 -1.44
C THR A 109 -3.23 -1.96 -2.92
N ILE A 110 -3.06 -0.73 -3.41
CA ILE A 110 -3.27 -0.36 -4.81
C ILE A 110 -1.91 0.01 -5.40
N SER A 111 -1.60 -0.56 -6.55
CA SER A 111 -0.37 -0.26 -7.29
C SER A 111 -0.58 -0.54 -8.77
N HIS A 112 0.11 0.19 -9.62
CA HIS A 112 0.08 -0.02 -11.07
C HIS A 112 1.11 -1.07 -11.54
N SER A 113 2.03 -1.50 -10.66
CA SER A 113 3.04 -2.49 -10.99
C SER A 113 3.20 -3.54 -9.89
N VAL A 114 3.08 -4.81 -10.26
CA VAL A 114 3.40 -5.93 -9.35
C VAL A 114 4.91 -6.14 -9.25
N VAL A 115 5.66 -5.74 -10.28
CA VAL A 115 7.12 -5.92 -10.35
C VAL A 115 7.83 -5.21 -9.19
N ASP A 116 7.31 -4.05 -8.76
CA ASP A 116 7.89 -3.28 -7.66
C ASP A 116 7.94 -4.06 -6.35
N PHE A 117 6.99 -4.97 -6.13
CA PHE A 117 6.94 -5.85 -4.95
C PHE A 117 7.82 -7.10 -5.08
N LEU A 118 8.29 -7.41 -6.29
CA LEU A 118 9.00 -8.65 -6.59
C LEU A 118 10.49 -8.45 -6.86
N ALA A 119 11.01 -7.24 -6.64
CA ALA A 119 12.44 -6.97 -6.77
C ALA A 119 13.26 -7.94 -5.89
N PRO A 120 14.40 -8.49 -6.36
CA PRO A 120 15.11 -9.58 -5.70
C PRO A 120 15.39 -9.37 -4.21
N ALA A 121 15.77 -8.14 -3.83
CA ALA A 121 16.11 -7.79 -2.45
C ALA A 121 14.92 -7.85 -1.46
N ILE A 122 13.68 -7.74 -1.96
CA ILE A 122 12.46 -7.63 -1.15
C ILE A 122 11.40 -8.66 -1.51
N LYS A 123 11.68 -9.51 -2.50
CA LYS A 123 10.73 -10.46 -3.10
C LYS A 123 9.96 -11.26 -2.05
N GLN A 124 10.64 -11.73 -1.02
CA GLN A 124 10.00 -12.50 0.04
C GLN A 124 8.89 -11.70 0.74
N TYR A 125 9.15 -10.46 1.10
CA TYR A 125 8.18 -9.60 1.79
C TYR A 125 7.01 -9.21 0.90
N GLY A 126 7.30 -8.90 -0.37
CA GLY A 126 6.28 -8.57 -1.36
C GLY A 126 5.37 -9.77 -1.65
N GLN A 127 5.91 -10.95 -1.90
CA GLN A 127 5.13 -12.17 -2.12
C GLN A 127 4.25 -12.51 -0.90
N GLU A 128 4.76 -12.34 0.32
CA GLU A 128 3.98 -12.58 1.53
C GLU A 128 2.82 -11.57 1.66
N LEU A 129 3.03 -10.28 1.36
CA LEU A 129 1.98 -9.26 1.37
C LEU A 129 0.90 -9.59 0.33
N ILE A 130 1.30 -9.83 -0.91
CA ILE A 130 0.40 -10.18 -2.02
C ILE A 130 -0.34 -11.49 -1.73
N GLY A 131 0.35 -12.51 -1.21
CA GLY A 131 -0.20 -13.82 -0.90
C GLY A 131 -1.24 -13.80 0.23
N THR A 132 -1.12 -12.87 1.17
CA THR A 132 -2.06 -12.72 2.29
C THR A 132 -3.43 -12.18 1.85
N SER A 133 -3.50 -11.47 0.72
CA SER A 133 -4.75 -10.91 0.20
C SER A 133 -5.67 -12.01 -0.33
N CYS A 134 -6.90 -12.08 0.23
CA CYS A 134 -7.94 -13.01 -0.23
C CYS A 134 -8.69 -12.50 -1.46
N TYR A 135 -8.73 -11.18 -1.66
CA TYR A 135 -9.36 -10.51 -2.77
C TYR A 135 -8.31 -9.79 -3.59
N LYS A 136 -8.34 -9.99 -4.89
CA LYS A 136 -7.41 -9.36 -5.82
C LYS A 136 -8.15 -8.90 -7.05
N MET A 137 -7.74 -7.77 -7.61
CA MET A 137 -8.27 -7.25 -8.85
C MET A 137 -7.11 -6.90 -9.77
N PHE A 138 -7.07 -7.55 -10.93
CA PHE A 138 -6.07 -7.33 -11.95
C PHE A 138 -6.73 -6.59 -13.11
N PHE A 139 -6.31 -5.38 -13.33
CA PHE A 139 -6.69 -4.58 -14.48
C PHE A 139 -5.79 -4.87 -15.68
N GLY A 140 -6.09 -4.29 -16.83
CA GLY A 140 -5.29 -4.48 -18.03
C GLY A 140 -3.80 -4.20 -17.77
N CYS A 141 -2.96 -5.10 -18.20
CA CYS A 141 -1.50 -5.00 -18.07
C CYS A 141 -0.79 -5.78 -19.16
N GLU A 142 0.46 -5.40 -19.43
CA GLU A 142 1.30 -5.98 -20.47
C GLU A 142 2.75 -6.17 -19.98
N GLY A 143 3.59 -6.72 -20.86
CA GLY A 143 5.02 -6.84 -20.63
C GLY A 143 5.39 -7.63 -19.38
N GLN A 144 6.34 -7.09 -18.59
CA GLN A 144 6.86 -7.76 -17.40
C GLN A 144 5.79 -7.93 -16.31
N ASN A 145 4.86 -6.98 -16.18
CA ASN A 145 3.77 -7.11 -15.20
C ASN A 145 2.88 -8.32 -15.49
N LEU A 146 2.49 -8.53 -16.74
CA LEU A 146 1.69 -9.68 -17.13
C LEU A 146 2.45 -11.01 -16.92
N LEU A 147 3.75 -11.01 -17.23
CA LEU A 147 4.60 -12.19 -17.04
C LEU A 147 4.68 -12.57 -15.54
N GLU A 148 4.97 -11.61 -14.68
CA GLU A 148 5.06 -11.85 -13.23
C GLU A 148 3.71 -12.25 -12.63
N LEU A 149 2.61 -11.62 -13.04
CA LEU A 149 1.26 -12.03 -12.62
C LEU A 149 0.94 -13.46 -13.09
N SER A 150 1.28 -13.79 -14.32
CA SER A 150 1.05 -15.12 -14.87
C SER A 150 1.79 -16.20 -14.08
N ASN A 151 3.06 -15.95 -13.74
CA ASN A 151 3.87 -16.87 -12.97
C ASN A 151 3.41 -16.98 -11.51
N LEU A 152 3.01 -15.85 -10.91
CA LEU A 152 2.62 -15.78 -9.50
C LEU A 152 1.27 -16.47 -9.22
N TYR A 153 0.35 -16.39 -10.19
CA TYR A 153 -1.02 -16.86 -10.04
C TYR A 153 -1.41 -17.99 -10.97
N ASP A 154 -0.47 -18.52 -11.74
CA ASP A 154 -0.73 -19.55 -12.75
C ASP A 154 -1.95 -19.19 -13.62
N LEU A 155 -1.84 -18.02 -14.29
CA LEU A 155 -2.92 -17.54 -15.14
C LEU A 155 -3.07 -18.42 -16.38
N LYS A 156 -4.32 -18.79 -16.70
CA LYS A 156 -4.64 -19.49 -17.93
C LYS A 156 -4.45 -18.59 -19.15
N GLU A 157 -4.30 -19.18 -20.32
CA GLU A 157 -4.12 -18.44 -21.57
C GLU A 157 -5.24 -17.42 -21.79
N ALA A 158 -6.50 -17.82 -21.65
CA ALA A 158 -7.63 -16.93 -21.80
C ALA A 158 -7.66 -15.77 -20.77
N GLU A 159 -7.11 -15.97 -19.57
CA GLU A 159 -7.00 -14.92 -18.55
C GLU A 159 -5.89 -13.92 -18.91
N ARG A 160 -4.79 -14.40 -19.49
CA ARG A 160 -3.70 -13.54 -19.98
C ARG A 160 -4.15 -12.71 -21.18
N ASP A 161 -4.83 -13.35 -22.14
CA ASP A 161 -5.36 -12.66 -23.33
C ASP A 161 -6.37 -11.59 -22.93
N PHE A 162 -7.22 -11.90 -21.92
CA PHE A 162 -8.14 -10.91 -21.37
C PHE A 162 -7.39 -9.71 -20.78
N LEU A 163 -6.35 -9.92 -19.97
CA LEU A 163 -5.59 -8.83 -19.35
C LEU A 163 -4.83 -7.98 -20.36
N LEU A 164 -4.34 -8.58 -21.46
CA LEU A 164 -3.71 -7.85 -22.57
C LEU A 164 -4.68 -6.93 -23.30
N GLY A 165 -5.94 -7.35 -23.46
CA GLY A 165 -6.97 -6.60 -24.19
C GLY A 165 -8.00 -5.91 -23.29
N ALA A 166 -7.83 -5.90 -21.97
CA ALA A 166 -8.86 -5.39 -21.06
C ALA A 166 -9.08 -3.89 -21.23
N GLU A 167 -10.31 -3.52 -21.55
CA GLU A 167 -10.74 -2.14 -21.64
C GLU A 167 -10.91 -1.51 -20.26
N GLN A 168 -11.00 -0.18 -20.20
CA GLN A 168 -11.23 0.55 -18.96
C GLN A 168 -12.50 0.08 -18.25
N GLY A 169 -12.39 -0.17 -16.96
CA GLY A 169 -13.49 -0.65 -16.11
C GLY A 169 -13.62 -2.17 -16.06
N TYR A 170 -12.85 -2.92 -16.85
CA TYR A 170 -12.82 -4.37 -16.74
C TYR A 170 -11.64 -4.84 -15.89
N ALA A 171 -11.86 -5.91 -15.12
CA ALA A 171 -10.81 -6.54 -14.32
C ALA A 171 -11.02 -8.05 -14.22
N LEU A 172 -9.92 -8.78 -14.05
CA LEU A 172 -9.95 -10.15 -13.57
C LEU A 172 -9.93 -10.12 -12.04
N ALA A 173 -11.06 -10.44 -11.42
CA ALA A 173 -11.20 -10.48 -9.98
C ALA A 173 -10.97 -11.88 -9.44
N GLN A 174 -10.17 -12.01 -8.39
CA GLN A 174 -9.95 -13.24 -7.67
C GLN A 174 -10.55 -13.16 -6.25
N PHE A 175 -11.37 -14.14 -5.91
CA PHE A 175 -12.01 -14.30 -4.62
C PHE A 175 -11.63 -15.67 -4.05
N GLY A 176 -10.62 -15.70 -3.18
CA GLY A 176 -10.00 -16.95 -2.74
C GLY A 176 -9.38 -17.70 -3.91
N SER A 177 -9.93 -18.89 -4.25
CA SER A 177 -9.47 -19.71 -5.37
C SER A 177 -10.22 -19.48 -6.69
N LYS A 178 -11.30 -18.72 -6.66
CA LYS A 178 -12.14 -18.48 -7.85
C LYS A 178 -11.75 -17.18 -8.53
N ARG A 179 -11.70 -17.19 -9.86
CA ARG A 179 -11.47 -16.01 -10.69
C ARG A 179 -12.64 -15.78 -11.63
N VAL A 180 -13.03 -14.53 -11.79
CA VAL A 180 -14.12 -14.10 -12.65
C VAL A 180 -13.77 -12.75 -13.29
N ILE A 181 -14.24 -12.53 -14.51
CA ILE A 181 -14.17 -11.24 -15.16
C ILE A 181 -15.28 -10.36 -14.62
N VAL A 182 -14.95 -9.15 -14.20
CA VAL A 182 -15.93 -8.16 -13.69
C VAL A 182 -15.85 -6.89 -14.52
N HIS A 183 -16.98 -6.24 -14.67
CA HIS A 183 -17.10 -4.93 -15.30
C HIS A 183 -17.66 -3.92 -14.31
N PHE A 184 -16.86 -2.92 -13.97
CA PHE A 184 -17.24 -1.83 -13.08
C PHE A 184 -17.93 -0.73 -13.89
N LYS A 185 -19.21 -0.52 -13.65
CA LYS A 185 -19.96 0.60 -14.23
C LYS A 185 -20.09 1.72 -13.21
N VAL A 186 -19.65 2.92 -13.61
CA VAL A 186 -19.84 4.11 -12.78
C VAL A 186 -21.32 4.50 -12.84
N GLY A 187 -21.97 4.55 -11.68
CA GLY A 187 -23.36 5.02 -11.57
C GLY A 187 -23.49 6.51 -11.92
N ASP A 188 -24.66 6.92 -12.37
CA ASP A 188 -24.90 8.30 -12.83
C ASP A 188 -24.64 9.35 -11.75
N TYR A 189 -24.87 9.01 -10.49
CA TYR A 189 -24.55 9.88 -9.36
C TYR A 189 -23.05 10.22 -9.31
N LYS A 190 -22.17 9.23 -9.50
CA LYS A 190 -20.70 9.48 -9.52
C LYS A 190 -20.25 10.27 -10.73
N LYS A 191 -20.95 10.16 -11.87
CA LYS A 191 -20.65 10.97 -13.08
C LYS A 191 -20.97 12.44 -12.87
N SER A 192 -21.89 12.78 -11.96
CA SER A 192 -22.25 14.16 -11.64
C SER A 192 -21.27 14.85 -10.70
N ILE A 193 -20.46 14.08 -9.97
CA ILE A 193 -19.38 14.61 -9.10
C ILE A 193 -18.14 14.79 -9.97
N ARG A 194 -17.92 16.03 -10.42
CA ARG A 194 -16.64 16.42 -11.05
C ARG A 194 -15.70 16.90 -9.95
N PHE A 195 -14.56 16.26 -9.84
CA PHE A 195 -13.41 16.76 -9.10
C PHE A 195 -12.62 17.73 -9.96
#